data_e9c237553b37ea178f5e60a0531b637c
#
_entry.id   e9c237553b37ea178f5e60a0531b637c
#
_cell.length_a   1.000
_cell.length_b   1.000
_cell.length_c   1.000
_cell.angle_alpha   90.00
_cell.angle_beta   90.00
_cell.angle_gamma   90.00
#
_symmetry.space_group_name_H-M   'P 1'
#
loop_
_entity.id
_entity.type
_entity.pdbx_description
1 polymer ?
#
loop_
_entity_poly.entity_id
_entity_poly.type
_entity_poly.pdbx_seq_one_letter_code
_entity_poly.pdbx_strand_id
1 'polypeptide(L)'
;MTYSSVVSRDSVRIALTIASLNSLDVSACDIGNAYLNSPCREKLWTVAGSEFGSEKGSAMIIARALYGLKSSGAAWRATLAQSMEELGYKPTQADPDVWIKRSLNDDGTTYYKMILVYIDDVLHLSEDPSVDMDRLNKLYRRRDGAGEPDRYVGGNIERVQTEDGSIVWSLSCHDYLSNAIKQVQAEIAQKNLTLKEFGTGLRPYPASYRPEMDVTPTLDEEGTNRFQQLIGILRWSIELGRIDILTEVSCLSQHLAEPRDGHLIAVFKIFKYLDACLKKDKGRIVFDGKFKLVTNVTFNDTHRDEWKDFYSDAEEQLPIHGPEPLGKPLRLSVYIDANHAGNLKTRRSHTGILVYMNNAPILWYSKRQNTVESSSFGSEYIALRICTEIVEALRNKLRCFGVPIEGPCDVFCDNRSVVTNSSVPTSVLNKRHNAICYHRVREAQAAGIIRVGWTEGKNNIADLFTKTTLSNGAKRMFIQSIFDNKATPLPRV
;
A
#
# COMPACT_ATOMS: atom_id res chain seq x y z
N MET A 1 -15.89 24.64 0.09
CA MET A 1 -15.35 23.24 0.21
C MET A 1 -14.22 23.26 1.19
N THR A 2 -14.17 22.28 2.11
CA THR A 2 -13.12 22.13 3.11
C THR A 2 -12.30 20.85 2.92
N TYR A 3 -12.72 19.98 1.99
CA TYR A 3 -12.05 18.72 1.69
C TYR A 3 -10.90 18.92 0.70
N SER A 4 -9.73 18.35 1.02
CA SER A 4 -8.58 18.18 0.14
C SER A 4 -8.22 16.71 0.13
N SER A 5 -8.20 16.07 -1.03
CA SER A 5 -7.65 14.72 -1.19
C SER A 5 -6.12 14.77 -1.19
N VAL A 6 -5.52 13.62 -1.07
CA VAL A 6 -4.09 13.37 -1.25
C VAL A 6 -3.92 12.07 -2.00
N VAL A 7 -2.82 11.91 -2.72
CA VAL A 7 -2.52 10.67 -3.45
C VAL A 7 -2.53 9.46 -2.52
N SER A 8 -3.12 8.37 -2.98
CA SER A 8 -3.17 7.12 -2.22
C SER A 8 -1.81 6.39 -2.27
N ARG A 9 -1.49 5.61 -1.22
CA ARG A 9 -0.19 4.93 -1.11
C ARG A 9 0.00 3.83 -2.14
N ASP A 10 -1.06 3.15 -2.52
CA ASP A 10 -1.03 2.18 -3.62
C ASP A 10 -0.75 2.87 -4.96
N SER A 11 -1.26 4.09 -5.21
CA SER A 11 -0.91 4.89 -6.38
C SER A 11 0.59 5.21 -6.44
N VAL A 12 1.23 5.51 -5.29
CA VAL A 12 2.68 5.72 -5.24
C VAL A 12 3.45 4.46 -5.62
N ARG A 13 3.07 3.30 -5.07
CA ARG A 13 3.70 2.00 -5.39
C ARG A 13 3.50 1.61 -6.86
N ILE A 14 2.30 1.83 -7.39
CA ILE A 14 1.98 1.65 -8.81
C ILE A 14 2.88 2.54 -9.68
N ALA A 15 3.00 3.82 -9.33
CA ALA A 15 3.81 4.77 -10.08
C ALA A 15 5.30 4.36 -10.10
N LEU A 16 5.89 4.00 -8.96
CA LEU A 16 7.27 3.51 -8.89
C LEU A 16 7.49 2.23 -9.70
N THR A 17 6.48 1.34 -9.76
CA THR A 17 6.54 0.15 -10.63
C THR A 17 6.48 0.53 -12.10
N ILE A 18 5.61 1.50 -12.48
CA ILE A 18 5.51 2.02 -13.85
C ILE A 18 6.84 2.69 -14.25
N ALA A 19 7.45 3.46 -13.35
CA ALA A 19 8.75 4.08 -13.60
C ALA A 19 9.83 3.03 -13.89
N SER A 20 9.94 1.99 -13.05
CA SER A 20 10.89 0.89 -13.28
C SER A 20 10.60 0.11 -14.57
N LEU A 21 9.31 -0.16 -14.86
CA LEU A 21 8.89 -0.90 -16.07
C LEU A 21 9.24 -0.14 -17.36
N ASN A 22 9.06 1.17 -17.37
CA ASN A 22 9.27 2.03 -18.55
C ASN A 22 10.63 2.73 -18.54
N SER A 23 11.52 2.43 -17.58
CA SER A 23 12.85 3.04 -17.45
C SER A 23 12.79 4.55 -17.27
N LEU A 24 11.81 5.04 -16.48
CA LEU A 24 11.63 6.45 -16.18
C LEU A 24 12.41 6.87 -14.93
N ASP A 25 12.89 8.08 -14.95
CA ASP A 25 13.45 8.74 -13.79
C ASP A 25 12.35 9.29 -12.87
N VAL A 26 12.68 9.42 -11.61
CA VAL A 26 11.78 9.94 -10.58
C VAL A 26 12.47 11.12 -9.90
N SER A 27 11.76 12.23 -9.77
CA SER A 27 12.20 13.40 -9.01
C SER A 27 11.14 13.78 -7.98
N ALA A 28 11.58 14.27 -6.82
CA ALA A 28 10.68 14.78 -5.80
C ALA A 28 11.02 16.21 -5.40
N CYS A 29 10.03 16.94 -4.93
CA CYS A 29 10.22 18.23 -4.29
C CYS A 29 9.15 18.50 -3.24
N ASP A 30 9.51 19.28 -2.21
CA ASP A 30 8.61 19.85 -1.20
C ASP A 30 8.34 21.33 -1.57
N ILE A 31 7.07 21.69 -1.70
CA ILE A 31 6.66 23.07 -1.98
C ILE A 31 6.59 23.85 -0.66
N GLY A 32 7.54 24.75 -0.46
CA GLY A 32 7.63 25.57 0.74
C GLY A 32 6.40 26.45 0.97
N ASN A 33 5.85 26.39 2.21
CA ASN A 33 4.71 27.20 2.61
C ASN A 33 3.49 27.07 1.67
N ALA A 34 3.18 25.85 1.25
CA ALA A 34 2.19 25.53 0.22
C ALA A 34 0.89 26.33 0.35
N TYR A 35 0.27 26.38 1.52
CA TYR A 35 -0.99 27.11 1.72
C TYR A 35 -0.86 28.62 1.47
N LEU A 36 0.25 29.21 1.82
CA LEU A 36 0.47 30.67 1.60
C LEU A 36 0.52 31.07 0.12
N ASN A 37 0.70 30.12 -0.79
CA ASN A 37 0.63 30.37 -2.23
C ASN A 37 -0.81 30.57 -2.72
N SER A 38 -1.83 30.26 -1.89
CA SER A 38 -3.25 30.34 -2.25
C SER A 38 -3.95 31.51 -1.57
N PRO A 39 -4.96 32.14 -2.22
CA PRO A 39 -5.76 33.16 -1.57
C PRO A 39 -6.65 32.55 -0.48
N CYS A 40 -6.83 33.28 0.63
CA CYS A 40 -7.87 32.99 1.58
C CYS A 40 -9.22 33.42 0.99
N ARG A 41 -10.15 32.45 0.82
CA ARG A 41 -11.50 32.74 0.26
C ARG A 41 -12.54 33.07 1.34
N GLU A 42 -12.14 32.99 2.59
CA GLU A 42 -12.98 33.33 3.75
C GLU A 42 -12.70 34.75 4.20
N LYS A 43 -13.73 35.46 4.64
CA LYS A 43 -13.56 36.80 5.25
C LYS A 43 -13.14 36.63 6.71
N LEU A 44 -11.84 36.44 6.89
CA LEU A 44 -11.22 36.25 8.21
C LEU A 44 -10.30 37.42 8.54
N TRP A 45 -10.24 37.75 9.80
CA TRP A 45 -9.33 38.76 10.34
C TRP A 45 -8.73 38.28 11.66
N THR A 46 -7.60 38.86 12.02
CA THR A 46 -6.93 38.63 13.30
C THR A 46 -6.44 39.97 13.85
N VAL A 47 -5.97 39.96 15.08
CA VAL A 47 -5.35 41.13 15.69
C VAL A 47 -3.85 40.99 15.63
N ALA A 48 -3.17 42.06 15.20
CA ALA A 48 -1.71 42.12 15.10
C ALA A 48 -1.07 41.89 16.49
N GLY A 49 -0.17 40.92 16.57
CA GLY A 49 0.63 40.67 17.76
C GLY A 49 1.80 41.64 17.95
N SER A 50 2.66 41.36 18.90
CA SER A 50 3.86 42.18 19.20
C SER A 50 4.89 42.19 18.09
N GLU A 51 4.90 41.17 17.24
CA GLU A 51 5.76 41.00 16.09
C GLU A 51 5.53 42.05 14.98
N PHE A 52 4.38 42.72 14.99
CA PHE A 52 4.03 43.79 14.05
C PHE A 52 4.41 45.19 14.51
N GLY A 53 5.17 45.30 15.61
CA GLY A 53 5.70 46.58 16.10
C GLY A 53 4.61 47.61 16.38
N SER A 54 4.64 48.79 15.66
CA SER A 54 3.67 49.87 15.80
C SER A 54 2.24 49.50 15.43
N GLU A 55 2.04 48.47 14.61
CA GLU A 55 0.72 47.98 14.21
C GLU A 55 0.07 47.03 15.22
N LYS A 56 0.73 46.75 16.36
CA LYS A 56 0.19 45.89 17.41
C LYS A 56 -1.20 46.36 17.84
N GLY A 57 -2.14 45.41 17.89
CA GLY A 57 -3.53 45.68 18.24
C GLY A 57 -4.44 46.09 17.07
N SER A 58 -3.90 46.31 15.86
CA SER A 58 -4.66 46.62 14.67
C SER A 58 -5.37 45.39 14.12
N ALA A 59 -6.55 45.52 13.51
CA ALA A 59 -7.22 44.45 12.80
C ALA A 59 -6.55 44.20 11.45
N MET A 60 -6.18 42.95 11.21
CA MET A 60 -5.54 42.51 9.95
C MET A 60 -6.41 41.50 9.22
N ILE A 61 -6.60 41.71 7.94
CA ILE A 61 -7.32 40.75 7.08
C ILE A 61 -6.37 39.62 6.68
N ILE A 62 -6.83 38.38 6.79
CA ILE A 62 -6.10 37.21 6.33
C ILE A 62 -6.30 37.07 4.82
N ALA A 63 -5.34 37.51 4.03
CA ALA A 63 -5.39 37.50 2.55
C ALA A 63 -4.95 36.15 1.95
N ARG A 64 -4.10 35.40 2.66
CA ARG A 64 -3.56 34.10 2.19
C ARG A 64 -4.07 32.97 3.08
N ALA A 65 -4.21 31.78 2.51
CA ALA A 65 -4.58 30.59 3.27
C ALA A 65 -3.48 30.26 4.31
N LEU A 66 -3.89 30.00 5.55
CA LEU A 66 -3.00 29.72 6.67
C LEU A 66 -3.16 28.28 7.15
N TYR A 67 -2.10 27.73 7.71
CA TYR A 67 -2.17 26.46 8.43
C TYR A 67 -3.16 26.59 9.62
N GLY A 68 -4.06 25.61 9.74
CA GLY A 68 -5.11 25.60 10.75
C GLY A 68 -6.49 26.11 10.28
N LEU A 69 -6.59 26.79 9.15
CA LEU A 69 -7.89 27.14 8.58
C LEU A 69 -8.50 25.95 7.85
N LYS A 70 -9.80 25.74 8.00
CA LYS A 70 -10.50 24.57 7.43
C LYS A 70 -10.51 24.55 5.89
N SER A 71 -10.46 25.71 5.25
CA SER A 71 -10.49 25.84 3.78
C SER A 71 -9.11 25.86 3.12
N SER A 72 -8.02 25.98 3.87
CA SER A 72 -6.67 26.17 3.32
C SER A 72 -6.22 25.03 2.42
N GLY A 73 -6.46 23.77 2.82
CA GLY A 73 -6.13 22.61 2.01
C GLY A 73 -6.85 22.61 0.66
N ALA A 74 -8.16 22.90 0.67
CA ALA A 74 -8.94 22.96 -0.57
C ALA A 74 -8.54 24.15 -1.48
N ALA A 75 -8.18 25.29 -0.90
CA ALA A 75 -7.69 26.45 -1.66
C ALA A 75 -6.34 26.14 -2.33
N TRP A 76 -5.41 25.53 -1.58
CA TRP A 76 -4.11 25.12 -2.11
C TRP A 76 -4.26 24.08 -3.23
N ARG A 77 -5.04 23.03 -3.00
CA ARG A 77 -5.29 22.02 -4.02
C ARG A 77 -5.84 22.61 -5.32
N ALA A 78 -6.77 23.57 -5.22
CA ALA A 78 -7.32 24.26 -6.41
C ALA A 78 -6.26 25.10 -7.13
N THR A 79 -5.38 25.79 -6.39
CA THR A 79 -4.28 26.59 -6.98
C THR A 79 -3.27 25.67 -7.68
N LEU A 80 -2.86 24.57 -7.03
CA LEU A 80 -1.91 23.62 -7.62
C LEU A 80 -2.53 22.91 -8.84
N ALA A 81 -3.82 22.54 -8.78
CA ALA A 81 -4.53 21.93 -9.91
C ALA A 81 -4.50 22.82 -11.14
N GLN A 82 -4.76 24.13 -11.00
CA GLN A 82 -4.65 25.08 -12.10
C GLN A 82 -3.25 25.06 -12.72
N SER A 83 -2.20 25.07 -11.89
CA SER A 83 -0.83 25.02 -12.39
C SER A 83 -0.51 23.71 -13.12
N MET A 84 -1.05 22.57 -12.66
CA MET A 84 -0.90 21.30 -13.37
C MET A 84 -1.59 21.30 -14.72
N GLU A 85 -2.80 21.88 -14.82
CA GLU A 85 -3.52 22.05 -16.08
C GLU A 85 -2.77 22.96 -17.05
N GLU A 86 -2.20 24.06 -16.58
CA GLU A 86 -1.35 24.97 -17.38
C GLU A 86 -0.08 24.28 -17.89
N LEU A 87 0.47 23.31 -17.15
CA LEU A 87 1.56 22.45 -17.59
C LEU A 87 1.11 21.36 -18.58
N GLY A 88 -0.19 21.22 -18.82
CA GLY A 88 -0.79 20.25 -19.74
C GLY A 88 -1.07 18.88 -19.13
N TYR A 89 -1.05 18.75 -17.81
CA TYR A 89 -1.43 17.55 -17.12
C TYR A 89 -2.94 17.48 -16.89
N LYS A 90 -3.49 16.26 -16.78
CA LYS A 90 -4.88 16.01 -16.45
C LYS A 90 -4.95 15.09 -15.22
N PRO A 91 -5.87 15.35 -14.27
CA PRO A 91 -6.06 14.46 -13.13
C PRO A 91 -6.70 13.14 -13.61
N THR A 92 -6.36 12.04 -12.95
CA THR A 92 -6.99 10.74 -13.24
C THR A 92 -8.31 10.60 -12.49
N GLN A 93 -9.25 9.81 -13.06
CA GLN A 93 -10.57 9.60 -12.44
C GLN A 93 -10.49 8.79 -11.14
N ALA A 94 -9.59 7.81 -11.07
CA ALA A 94 -9.48 6.90 -9.93
C ALA A 94 -8.71 7.50 -8.73
N ASP A 95 -7.78 8.42 -8.99
CA ASP A 95 -7.03 9.13 -7.97
C ASP A 95 -6.74 10.56 -8.49
N PRO A 96 -7.54 11.56 -8.10
CA PRO A 96 -7.45 12.91 -8.67
C PRO A 96 -6.18 13.67 -8.27
N ASP A 97 -5.33 13.10 -7.41
CA ASP A 97 -4.01 13.64 -7.07
C ASP A 97 -2.87 12.92 -7.81
N VAL A 98 -3.23 12.03 -8.75
CA VAL A 98 -2.36 11.49 -9.80
C VAL A 98 -2.68 12.19 -11.10
N TRP A 99 -1.71 12.94 -11.63
CA TRP A 99 -1.80 13.74 -12.84
C TRP A 99 -1.02 13.08 -13.94
N ILE A 100 -1.58 12.96 -15.14
CA ILE A 100 -0.95 12.32 -16.29
C ILE A 100 -0.86 13.27 -17.49
N LYS A 101 0.21 13.11 -18.27
CA LYS A 101 0.44 13.85 -19.53
C LYS A 101 1.12 12.94 -20.52
N ARG A 102 0.56 12.81 -21.74
CA ARG A 102 1.17 12.04 -22.82
C ARG A 102 2.53 12.63 -23.21
N SER A 103 3.52 11.75 -23.42
CA SER A 103 4.88 12.08 -23.82
C SER A 103 5.44 11.01 -24.75
N LEU A 104 6.59 11.31 -25.35
CA LEU A 104 7.38 10.40 -26.18
C LEU A 104 8.72 10.19 -25.51
N ASN A 105 9.22 8.96 -25.51
CA ASN A 105 10.60 8.62 -25.19
C ASN A 105 11.52 8.94 -26.37
N ASP A 106 12.83 8.95 -26.14
CA ASP A 106 13.85 9.13 -27.18
C ASP A 106 13.79 8.02 -28.25
N ASP A 107 13.31 6.81 -27.88
CA ASP A 107 13.10 5.70 -28.83
C ASP A 107 11.79 5.82 -29.64
N GLY A 108 10.99 6.87 -29.44
CA GLY A 108 9.72 7.12 -30.10
C GLY A 108 8.51 6.39 -29.49
N THR A 109 8.68 5.63 -28.41
CA THR A 109 7.54 5.02 -27.69
C THR A 109 6.76 6.06 -26.92
N THR A 110 5.42 5.94 -26.94
CA THR A 110 4.53 6.82 -26.19
C THR A 110 4.30 6.28 -24.78
N TYR A 111 4.29 7.17 -23.81
CA TYR A 111 4.03 6.87 -22.40
C TYR A 111 3.32 8.04 -21.70
N TYR A 112 2.93 7.85 -20.43
CA TYR A 112 2.45 8.95 -19.60
C TYR A 112 3.52 9.40 -18.62
N LYS A 113 3.91 10.69 -18.67
CA LYS A 113 4.50 11.38 -17.51
C LYS A 113 3.46 11.40 -16.41
N MET A 114 3.90 11.23 -15.17
CA MET A 114 3.01 11.21 -14.01
C MET A 114 3.51 12.18 -12.94
N ILE A 115 2.60 12.97 -12.36
CA ILE A 115 2.86 13.76 -11.16
C ILE A 115 1.90 13.30 -10.07
N LEU A 116 2.45 12.95 -8.92
CA LEU A 116 1.70 12.55 -7.72
C LEU A 116 1.84 13.63 -6.66
N VAL A 117 0.72 14.04 -6.07
CA VAL A 117 0.67 15.15 -5.11
C VAL A 117 0.18 14.67 -3.75
N TYR A 118 0.97 14.94 -2.73
CA TYR A 118 0.57 14.72 -1.33
C TYR A 118 0.74 16.05 -0.56
N ILE A 119 -0.27 16.90 -0.64
CA ILE A 119 -0.32 18.28 -0.10
C ILE A 119 0.76 19.16 -0.73
N ASP A 120 1.95 19.19 -0.16
CA ASP A 120 3.14 19.97 -0.55
C ASP A 120 4.24 19.09 -1.17
N ASP A 121 4.21 17.79 -0.91
CA ASP A 121 5.10 16.81 -1.52
C ASP A 121 4.65 16.47 -2.95
N VAL A 122 5.53 16.66 -3.92
CA VAL A 122 5.33 16.36 -5.34
C VAL A 122 6.34 15.31 -5.79
N LEU A 123 5.84 14.22 -6.39
CA LEU A 123 6.65 13.17 -7.01
C LEU A 123 6.40 13.18 -8.52
N HIS A 124 7.42 13.33 -9.34
CA HIS A 124 7.32 13.38 -10.79
C HIS A 124 8.08 12.22 -11.44
N LEU A 125 7.42 11.54 -12.36
CA LEU A 125 7.94 10.41 -13.13
C LEU A 125 7.95 10.78 -14.62
N SER A 126 9.11 10.78 -15.23
CA SER A 126 9.27 10.94 -16.68
C SER A 126 10.66 10.48 -17.11
N GLU A 127 10.94 10.45 -18.40
CA GLU A 127 12.29 10.21 -18.91
C GLU A 127 13.26 11.33 -18.47
N ASP A 128 12.80 12.57 -18.49
CA ASP A 128 13.48 13.73 -17.89
C ASP A 128 12.47 14.51 -17.01
N PRO A 129 12.48 14.29 -15.70
CA PRO A 129 11.60 15.02 -14.79
C PRO A 129 12.03 16.47 -14.54
N SER A 130 13.26 16.88 -14.89
CA SER A 130 13.80 18.21 -14.58
C SER A 130 13.00 19.33 -15.25
N VAL A 131 12.58 19.14 -16.49
CA VAL A 131 11.89 20.15 -17.31
C VAL A 131 10.60 20.65 -16.67
N ASP A 132 9.72 19.75 -16.25
CA ASP A 132 8.44 20.13 -15.64
C ASP A 132 8.63 20.57 -14.18
N MET A 133 9.63 19.99 -13.48
CA MET A 133 9.99 20.42 -12.12
C MET A 133 10.58 21.83 -12.08
N ASP A 134 11.35 22.24 -13.09
CA ASP A 134 11.85 23.62 -13.20
C ASP A 134 10.74 24.63 -13.53
N ARG A 135 9.71 24.19 -14.25
CA ARG A 135 8.52 25.03 -14.47
C ARG A 135 7.74 25.24 -13.17
N LEU A 136 7.56 24.18 -12.36
CA LEU A 136 6.95 24.30 -11.03
C LEU A 136 7.77 25.21 -10.10
N ASN A 137 9.11 25.19 -10.20
CA ASN A 137 10.00 26.05 -9.45
C ASN A 137 9.81 27.54 -9.74
N LYS A 138 9.46 27.88 -10.97
CA LYS A 138 9.19 29.28 -11.34
C LYS A 138 7.88 29.78 -10.72
N LEU A 139 6.96 28.87 -10.40
CA LEU A 139 5.66 29.19 -9.80
C LEU A 139 5.70 29.16 -8.27
N TYR A 140 6.44 28.21 -7.70
CA TYR A 140 6.45 27.95 -6.25
C TYR A 140 7.87 27.85 -5.72
N ARG A 141 8.11 28.49 -4.57
CA ARG A 141 9.39 28.35 -3.87
C ARG A 141 9.47 26.94 -3.28
N ARG A 142 10.50 26.20 -3.63
CA ARG A 142 10.80 24.91 -3.02
C ARG A 142 11.54 25.05 -1.69
N ARG A 143 11.36 24.09 -0.80
CA ARG A 143 12.11 24.03 0.45
C ARG A 143 13.51 23.48 0.20
N ASP A 144 13.60 22.43 -0.62
CA ASP A 144 14.84 21.76 -1.03
C ASP A 144 14.98 21.80 -2.56
N GLY A 145 16.21 21.68 -3.09
CA GLY A 145 16.44 21.58 -4.54
C GLY A 145 15.68 20.41 -5.16
N ALA A 146 15.34 20.49 -6.48
CA ALA A 146 14.88 19.28 -7.17
C ALA A 146 16.04 18.33 -7.36
N GLY A 147 15.79 17.05 -7.11
CA GLY A 147 16.80 16.00 -7.28
C GLY A 147 16.15 14.61 -7.22
N GLU A 148 16.98 13.60 -7.28
CA GLU A 148 16.56 12.25 -6.95
C GLU A 148 15.85 12.24 -5.60
N PRO A 149 14.67 11.59 -5.51
CA PRO A 149 13.94 11.56 -4.26
C PRO A 149 14.75 10.79 -3.22
N ASP A 150 14.93 11.37 -2.03
CA ASP A 150 15.39 10.63 -0.87
C ASP A 150 14.21 10.21 0.01
N ARG A 151 13.16 11.02 0.00
CA ARG A 151 11.97 10.80 0.79
C ARG A 151 10.71 11.27 0.06
N TYR A 152 9.63 10.49 0.18
CA TYR A 152 8.30 10.89 -0.22
C TYR A 152 7.27 10.30 0.75
N VAL A 153 6.39 11.15 1.29
CA VAL A 153 5.35 10.73 2.27
C VAL A 153 5.93 9.92 3.45
N GLY A 154 7.14 10.25 3.89
CA GLY A 154 7.83 9.59 5.00
C GLY A 154 8.53 8.27 4.67
N GLY A 155 8.45 7.79 3.44
CA GLY A 155 9.21 6.62 2.95
C GLY A 155 10.50 7.06 2.25
N ASN A 156 11.56 6.28 2.44
CA ASN A 156 12.82 6.47 1.70
C ASN A 156 12.67 5.83 0.32
N ILE A 157 12.90 6.60 -0.73
CA ILE A 157 12.90 6.14 -2.12
C ILE A 157 14.32 6.16 -2.63
N GLU A 158 14.77 5.05 -3.25
CA GLU A 158 16.14 4.89 -3.72
C GLU A 158 16.16 4.08 -5.01
N ARG A 159 17.14 4.36 -5.88
CA ARG A 159 17.50 3.44 -6.96
C ARG A 159 18.32 2.29 -6.40
N VAL A 160 18.00 1.09 -6.85
CA VAL A 160 18.74 -0.12 -6.49
C VAL A 160 19.06 -0.93 -7.73
N GLN A 161 20.18 -1.64 -7.70
CA GLN A 161 20.54 -2.60 -8.72
C GLN A 161 20.17 -4.00 -8.24
N THR A 162 19.36 -4.70 -9.05
CA THR A 162 18.98 -6.10 -8.81
C THR A 162 20.11 -7.06 -9.20
N GLU A 163 20.03 -8.34 -8.83
CA GLU A 163 21.05 -9.35 -9.16
C GLU A 163 21.31 -9.49 -10.66
N ASP A 164 20.32 -9.27 -11.49
CA ASP A 164 20.45 -9.33 -12.96
C ASP A 164 20.98 -8.03 -13.59
N GLY A 165 21.40 -7.07 -12.76
CA GLY A 165 21.96 -5.80 -13.19
C GLY A 165 20.95 -4.71 -13.54
N SER A 166 19.64 -4.97 -13.42
CA SER A 166 18.59 -3.97 -13.69
C SER A 166 18.57 -2.90 -12.62
N ILE A 167 18.39 -1.64 -13.04
CA ILE A 167 18.19 -0.50 -12.13
C ILE A 167 16.69 -0.29 -11.98
N VAL A 168 16.21 -0.32 -10.74
CA VAL A 168 14.79 -0.19 -10.38
C VAL A 168 14.61 0.68 -9.16
N TRP A 169 13.39 1.16 -8.92
CA TRP A 169 13.04 1.94 -7.74
C TRP A 169 12.71 1.03 -6.55
N SER A 170 12.98 1.53 -5.36
CA SER A 170 12.67 0.84 -4.09
C SER A 170 12.08 1.80 -3.07
N LEU A 171 11.34 1.23 -2.10
CA LEU A 171 10.75 1.93 -0.98
C LEU A 171 11.15 1.25 0.33
N SER A 172 11.60 2.03 1.29
CA SER A 172 11.83 1.57 2.65
C SER A 172 11.34 2.60 3.67
N CYS A 173 11.17 2.18 4.92
CA CYS A 173 10.85 3.08 6.03
C CYS A 173 11.99 3.17 7.04
N HIS A 174 13.23 3.10 6.58
CA HIS A 174 14.42 3.02 7.43
C HIS A 174 14.50 4.17 8.42
N ASP A 175 14.46 5.42 7.94
CA ASP A 175 14.58 6.61 8.78
C ASP A 175 13.41 6.75 9.76
N TYR A 176 12.19 6.51 9.27
CA TYR A 176 10.99 6.55 10.09
C TYR A 176 11.08 5.56 11.25
N LEU A 177 11.44 4.30 10.96
CA LEU A 177 11.58 3.26 11.98
C LEU A 177 12.78 3.50 12.90
N SER A 178 13.92 3.97 12.39
CA SER A 178 15.08 4.33 13.22
C SER A 178 14.70 5.35 14.28
N ASN A 179 13.97 6.39 13.91
CA ASN A 179 13.50 7.41 14.83
C ASN A 179 12.48 6.86 15.83
N ALA A 180 11.50 6.06 15.37
CA ALA A 180 10.52 5.44 16.24
C ALA A 180 11.17 4.49 17.27
N ILE A 181 12.14 3.67 16.84
CA ILE A 181 12.86 2.75 17.72
C ILE A 181 13.66 3.53 18.76
N LYS A 182 14.35 4.62 18.39
CA LYS A 182 15.05 5.50 19.35
C LYS A 182 14.11 6.06 20.43
N GLN A 183 12.92 6.51 20.03
CA GLN A 183 11.91 7.01 20.97
C GLN A 183 11.43 5.90 21.92
N VAL A 184 11.13 4.71 21.41
CA VAL A 184 10.74 3.56 22.24
C VAL A 184 11.87 3.16 23.19
N GLN A 185 13.12 3.12 22.72
CA GLN A 185 14.27 2.82 23.57
C GLN A 185 14.47 3.84 24.70
N ALA A 186 14.33 5.13 24.42
CA ALA A 186 14.41 6.18 25.43
C ALA A 186 13.32 6.06 26.51
N GLU A 187 12.11 5.68 26.11
CA GLU A 187 10.99 5.47 27.03
C GLU A 187 11.20 4.26 27.95
N ILE A 188 11.52 3.08 27.38
CA ILE A 188 11.72 1.87 28.18
C ILE A 188 12.96 2.00 29.11
N ALA A 189 13.97 2.79 28.69
CA ALA A 189 15.15 3.07 29.52
C ALA A 189 14.80 3.82 30.82
N GLN A 190 13.76 4.67 30.82
CA GLN A 190 13.26 5.32 32.04
C GLN A 190 12.74 4.31 33.09
N LYS A 191 12.35 3.10 32.63
CA LYS A 191 11.96 1.97 33.47
C LYS A 191 13.08 0.98 33.71
N ASN A 192 14.35 1.36 33.43
CA ASN A 192 15.55 0.53 33.48
C ASN A 192 15.46 -0.74 32.60
N LEU A 193 14.68 -0.68 31.49
CA LEU A 193 14.52 -1.77 30.53
C LEU A 193 15.23 -1.45 29.20
N THR A 194 15.56 -2.49 28.45
CA THR A 194 16.11 -2.39 27.09
C THR A 194 15.34 -3.29 26.15
N LEU A 195 15.35 -2.97 24.85
CA LEU A 195 14.72 -3.85 23.84
C LEU A 195 15.26 -5.28 23.82
N LYS A 196 16.46 -5.53 24.38
CA LYS A 196 17.02 -6.89 24.47
C LYS A 196 16.19 -7.81 25.36
N GLU A 197 15.50 -7.28 26.35
CA GLU A 197 14.67 -8.04 27.28
C GLU A 197 13.38 -8.54 26.65
N PHE A 198 12.98 -7.96 25.52
CA PHE A 198 11.76 -8.35 24.78
C PHE A 198 11.97 -9.47 23.75
N GLY A 199 13.12 -10.18 23.79
CA GLY A 199 13.35 -11.39 23.03
C GLY A 199 14.50 -11.32 22.02
N THR A 200 14.60 -12.34 21.17
CA THR A 200 15.73 -12.51 20.21
C THR A 200 15.65 -11.61 18.99
N GLY A 201 14.51 -11.06 18.66
CA GLY A 201 14.28 -10.29 17.43
C GLY A 201 14.24 -11.14 16.14
N LEU A 202 14.08 -12.46 16.26
CA LEU A 202 13.99 -13.36 15.10
C LEU A 202 12.61 -13.35 14.45
N ARG A 203 11.58 -12.94 15.21
CA ARG A 203 10.19 -12.81 14.75
C ARG A 203 9.48 -11.73 15.58
N PRO A 204 8.36 -11.16 15.07
CA PRO A 204 7.65 -10.07 15.73
C PRO A 204 7.20 -10.42 17.16
N TYR A 205 6.59 -11.59 17.38
CA TYR A 205 6.32 -12.15 18.71
C TYR A 205 6.21 -13.70 18.62
N PRO A 206 6.22 -14.45 19.75
CA PRO A 206 6.21 -15.91 19.74
C PRO A 206 5.00 -16.48 19.00
N ALA A 207 5.21 -17.58 18.26
CA ALA A 207 4.13 -18.28 17.54
C ALA A 207 3.01 -18.80 18.46
N SER A 208 3.34 -19.07 19.73
CA SER A 208 2.39 -19.50 20.75
C SER A 208 1.53 -18.38 21.33
N TYR A 209 1.92 -17.09 21.15
CA TYR A 209 1.16 -15.99 21.69
C TYR A 209 -0.12 -15.74 20.88
N ARG A 210 -1.22 -15.62 21.60
CA ARG A 210 -2.57 -15.38 21.08
C ARG A 210 -3.15 -14.12 21.74
N PRO A 211 -3.14 -12.97 21.08
CA PRO A 211 -3.64 -11.73 21.66
C PRO A 211 -5.06 -11.85 22.20
N GLU A 212 -5.94 -12.58 21.51
CA GLU A 212 -7.33 -12.80 21.93
C GLU A 212 -7.49 -13.63 23.21
N MET A 213 -6.45 -14.35 23.61
CA MET A 213 -6.41 -15.20 24.82
C MET A 213 -5.64 -14.56 25.97
N ASP A 214 -5.17 -13.32 25.79
CA ASP A 214 -4.42 -12.60 26.83
C ASP A 214 -5.31 -12.32 28.04
N VAL A 215 -4.84 -12.69 29.23
CA VAL A 215 -5.53 -12.54 30.52
C VAL A 215 -4.76 -11.65 31.49
N THR A 216 -3.69 -11.01 31.04
CA THR A 216 -2.93 -10.04 31.86
C THR A 216 -3.82 -8.86 32.24
N PRO A 217 -3.44 -8.05 33.25
CA PRO A 217 -4.18 -6.86 33.62
C PRO A 217 -4.44 -5.92 32.42
N THR A 218 -5.60 -5.27 32.42
CA THR A 218 -5.90 -4.19 31.48
C THR A 218 -5.02 -2.97 31.76
N LEU A 219 -4.57 -2.31 30.70
CA LEU A 219 -3.83 -1.07 30.82
C LEU A 219 -4.75 0.07 31.35
N ASP A 220 -4.16 0.97 32.08
CA ASP A 220 -4.79 2.25 32.46
C ASP A 220 -4.94 3.16 31.22
N GLU A 221 -5.45 4.37 31.42
CA GLU A 221 -5.68 5.35 30.35
C GLU A 221 -4.36 5.75 29.66
N GLU A 222 -3.30 5.99 30.41
CA GLU A 222 -1.98 6.35 29.87
C GLU A 222 -1.39 5.18 29.04
N GLY A 223 -1.42 3.98 29.57
CA GLY A 223 -0.98 2.77 28.87
C GLY A 223 -1.80 2.48 27.62
N THR A 224 -3.13 2.69 27.67
CA THR A 224 -4.02 2.55 26.51
C THR A 224 -3.66 3.55 25.41
N ASN A 225 -3.51 4.82 25.74
CA ASN A 225 -3.11 5.86 24.80
C ASN A 225 -1.74 5.53 24.18
N ARG A 226 -0.80 5.06 25.00
CA ARG A 226 0.51 4.67 24.53
C ARG A 226 0.46 3.45 23.59
N PHE A 227 -0.31 2.42 23.92
CA PHE A 227 -0.52 1.27 23.04
C PHE A 227 -1.08 1.69 21.68
N GLN A 228 -2.09 2.57 21.66
CA GLN A 228 -2.69 3.09 20.44
C GLN A 228 -1.69 3.86 19.57
N GLN A 229 -0.84 4.71 20.19
CA GLN A 229 0.23 5.43 19.48
C GLN A 229 1.23 4.47 18.84
N LEU A 230 1.69 3.47 19.58
CA LEU A 230 2.65 2.49 19.08
C LEU A 230 2.08 1.65 17.93
N ILE A 231 0.82 1.23 18.02
CA ILE A 231 0.11 0.55 16.93
C ILE A 231 -0.01 1.49 15.71
N GLY A 232 -0.27 2.78 15.91
CA GLY A 232 -0.28 3.77 14.84
C GLY A 232 1.06 3.83 14.09
N ILE A 233 2.17 3.89 14.80
CA ILE A 233 3.53 3.86 14.24
C ILE A 233 3.78 2.58 13.43
N LEU A 234 3.41 1.41 13.96
CA LEU A 234 3.58 0.13 13.27
C LEU A 234 2.70 0.04 12.02
N ARG A 235 1.46 0.53 12.06
CA ARG A 235 0.57 0.59 10.89
C ARG A 235 1.14 1.47 9.79
N TRP A 236 1.70 2.63 10.15
CA TRP A 236 2.36 3.48 9.16
C TRP A 236 3.57 2.79 8.55
N SER A 237 4.38 2.09 9.35
CA SER A 237 5.51 1.31 8.85
C SER A 237 5.09 0.22 7.85
N ILE A 238 3.93 -0.41 8.06
CA ILE A 238 3.36 -1.38 7.12
C ILE A 238 3.00 -0.70 5.80
N GLU A 239 2.39 0.49 5.84
CA GLU A 239 2.08 1.25 4.63
C GLU A 239 3.33 1.66 3.84
N LEU A 240 4.45 1.88 4.54
CA LEU A 240 5.76 2.15 3.95
C LEU A 240 6.55 0.88 3.57
N GLY A 241 5.92 -0.31 3.65
CA GLY A 241 6.47 -1.54 3.13
C GLY A 241 6.86 -2.61 4.16
N ARG A 242 6.73 -2.38 5.48
CA ARG A 242 7.01 -3.43 6.49
C ARG A 242 5.88 -4.44 6.62
N ILE A 243 5.58 -5.10 5.51
CA ILE A 243 4.47 -6.06 5.40
C ILE A 243 4.73 -7.35 6.17
N ASP A 244 5.96 -7.62 6.56
CA ASP A 244 6.40 -8.75 7.38
C ASP A 244 5.86 -8.74 8.82
N ILE A 245 5.33 -7.60 9.29
CA ILE A 245 4.65 -7.47 10.59
C ILE A 245 3.13 -7.29 10.48
N LEU A 246 2.58 -7.35 9.26
CA LEU A 246 1.18 -6.98 8.98
C LEU A 246 0.20 -7.81 9.80
N THR A 247 0.37 -9.12 9.86
CA THR A 247 -0.55 -10.04 10.56
C THR A 247 -0.53 -9.80 12.08
N GLU A 248 0.66 -9.66 12.66
CA GLU A 248 0.82 -9.41 14.08
C GLU A 248 0.19 -8.08 14.50
N VAL A 249 0.43 -7.03 13.73
CA VAL A 249 -0.14 -5.71 14.00
C VAL A 249 -1.66 -5.72 13.76
N SER A 250 -2.15 -6.42 12.74
CA SER A 250 -3.59 -6.60 12.50
C SER A 250 -4.29 -7.31 13.68
N CYS A 251 -3.67 -8.35 14.25
CA CYS A 251 -4.20 -9.05 15.42
C CYS A 251 -4.22 -8.14 16.67
N LEU A 252 -3.13 -7.43 16.95
CA LEU A 252 -3.04 -6.51 18.10
C LEU A 252 -3.99 -5.31 17.96
N SER A 253 -4.21 -4.84 16.74
CA SER A 253 -5.14 -3.73 16.46
C SER A 253 -6.60 -4.03 16.83
N GLN A 254 -6.96 -5.29 17.07
CA GLN A 254 -8.30 -5.67 17.50
C GLN A 254 -8.55 -5.32 18.98
N HIS A 255 -7.50 -4.94 19.72
CA HIS A 255 -7.53 -4.67 21.17
C HIS A 255 -7.29 -3.20 21.51
N LEU A 256 -7.48 -2.26 20.57
CA LEU A 256 -7.23 -0.83 20.76
C LEU A 256 -8.12 -0.20 21.84
N ALA A 257 -9.35 -0.70 22.04
CA ALA A 257 -10.29 -0.15 23.01
C ALA A 257 -9.98 -0.58 24.45
N GLU A 258 -9.48 -1.80 24.63
CA GLU A 258 -9.19 -2.39 25.95
C GLU A 258 -7.92 -3.26 25.87
N PRO A 259 -6.73 -2.61 25.69
CA PRO A 259 -5.48 -3.36 25.62
C PRO A 259 -5.05 -3.84 27.01
N ARG A 260 -4.16 -4.85 27.02
CA ARG A 260 -3.61 -5.48 28.20
C ARG A 260 -2.09 -5.38 28.24
N ASP A 261 -1.47 -5.62 29.40
CA ASP A 261 -0.02 -5.62 29.56
C ASP A 261 0.67 -6.54 28.55
N GLY A 262 0.12 -7.75 28.32
CA GLY A 262 0.66 -8.69 27.36
C GLY A 262 0.62 -8.15 25.91
N HIS A 263 -0.43 -7.38 25.56
CA HIS A 263 -0.51 -6.72 24.24
C HIS A 263 0.60 -5.69 24.08
N LEU A 264 0.87 -4.86 25.10
CA LEU A 264 1.94 -3.86 25.06
C LEU A 264 3.32 -4.52 24.98
N ILE A 265 3.54 -5.60 25.76
CA ILE A 265 4.77 -6.40 25.67
C ILE A 265 4.95 -6.98 24.25
N ALA A 266 3.87 -7.45 23.61
CA ALA A 266 3.93 -7.95 22.24
C ALA A 266 4.32 -6.84 21.24
N VAL A 267 3.85 -5.61 21.43
CA VAL A 267 4.28 -4.44 20.65
C VAL A 267 5.78 -4.19 20.79
N PHE A 268 6.33 -4.19 22.01
CA PHE A 268 7.78 -4.03 22.22
C PHE A 268 8.59 -5.16 21.55
N LYS A 269 8.06 -6.39 21.51
CA LYS A 269 8.69 -7.50 20.77
C LYS A 269 8.73 -7.23 19.26
N ILE A 270 7.69 -6.61 18.70
CA ILE A 270 7.69 -6.18 17.29
C ILE A 270 8.78 -5.12 17.08
N PHE A 271 8.90 -4.10 17.94
CA PHE A 271 9.99 -3.12 17.83
C PHE A 271 11.37 -3.76 17.94
N LYS A 272 11.55 -4.77 18.81
CA LYS A 272 12.79 -5.53 18.88
C LYS A 272 13.11 -6.27 17.60
N TYR A 273 12.11 -6.87 16.97
CA TYR A 273 12.26 -7.53 15.65
C TYR A 273 12.66 -6.51 14.58
N LEU A 274 12.00 -5.35 14.54
CA LEU A 274 12.31 -4.27 13.60
C LEU A 274 13.72 -3.71 13.78
N ASP A 275 14.17 -3.49 15.02
CA ASP A 275 15.54 -3.08 15.34
C ASP A 275 16.60 -4.10 14.80
N ALA A 276 16.32 -5.39 14.95
CA ALA A 276 17.18 -6.44 14.43
C ALA A 276 17.20 -6.51 12.88
N CYS A 277 16.07 -6.14 12.25
CA CYS A 277 15.98 -6.06 10.78
C CYS A 277 16.74 -4.85 10.24
N LEU A 278 16.57 -3.66 10.83
CA LEU A 278 17.25 -2.43 10.41
C LEU A 278 18.77 -2.58 10.47
N LYS A 279 19.31 -3.19 11.53
CA LYS A 279 20.75 -3.46 11.66
C LYS A 279 21.35 -4.35 10.58
N LYS A 280 20.49 -5.00 9.77
CA LYS A 280 20.87 -5.87 8.66
C LYS A 280 20.44 -5.31 7.30
N ASP A 281 20.00 -4.07 7.25
CA ASP A 281 19.43 -3.40 6.07
C ASP A 281 18.34 -4.25 5.37
N LYS A 282 17.39 -4.76 6.17
CA LYS A 282 16.31 -5.62 5.70
C LYS A 282 14.96 -4.91 5.75
N GLY A 283 14.10 -5.20 4.75
CA GLY A 283 12.72 -4.69 4.71
C GLY A 283 12.51 -3.55 3.72
N ARG A 284 13.24 -3.61 2.60
CA ARG A 284 13.04 -2.76 1.43
C ARG A 284 12.13 -3.48 0.44
N ILE A 285 11.12 -2.81 -0.09
CA ILE A 285 10.33 -3.27 -1.23
C ILE A 285 11.02 -2.77 -2.49
N VAL A 286 11.23 -3.68 -3.44
CA VAL A 286 11.79 -3.39 -4.76
C VAL A 286 10.67 -3.44 -5.79
N PHE A 287 10.56 -2.40 -6.61
CA PHE A 287 9.55 -2.29 -7.66
C PHE A 287 10.14 -2.78 -8.99
N ASP A 288 10.42 -4.09 -9.06
CA ASP A 288 10.88 -4.71 -10.29
C ASP A 288 9.73 -4.84 -11.29
N GLY A 289 9.82 -4.08 -12.38
CA GLY A 289 8.84 -4.08 -13.47
C GLY A 289 8.88 -5.31 -14.38
N LYS A 290 9.84 -6.23 -14.21
CA LYS A 290 9.95 -7.44 -15.03
C LYS A 290 8.88 -8.46 -14.62
N PHE A 291 8.24 -9.06 -15.62
CA PHE A 291 7.32 -10.16 -15.35
C PHE A 291 8.11 -11.42 -15.00
N LYS A 292 7.75 -12.05 -13.88
CA LYS A 292 8.27 -13.34 -13.44
C LYS A 292 7.16 -14.39 -13.49
N LEU A 293 7.33 -15.38 -14.35
CA LEU A 293 6.37 -16.48 -14.43
C LEU A 293 6.38 -17.30 -13.12
N VAL A 294 5.21 -17.48 -12.52
CA VAL A 294 5.03 -18.40 -11.40
C VAL A 294 4.84 -19.80 -11.93
N THR A 295 5.84 -20.68 -11.75
CA THR A 295 5.90 -22.00 -12.38
C THR A 295 5.15 -23.11 -11.62
N ASN A 296 4.88 -22.92 -10.32
CA ASN A 296 4.28 -23.95 -9.45
C ASN A 296 2.77 -23.74 -9.24
N VAL A 297 2.05 -23.42 -10.31
CA VAL A 297 0.59 -23.17 -10.28
C VAL A 297 -0.07 -24.02 -11.35
N THR A 298 -1.22 -24.59 -11.01
CA THR A 298 -2.07 -25.33 -11.92
C THR A 298 -3.38 -24.58 -12.13
N PHE A 299 -3.67 -24.23 -13.38
CA PHE A 299 -4.96 -23.69 -13.78
C PHE A 299 -5.83 -24.80 -14.41
N ASN A 300 -7.14 -24.70 -14.23
CA ASN A 300 -8.06 -25.52 -15.02
C ASN A 300 -8.10 -24.98 -16.45
N ASP A 301 -8.06 -25.89 -17.41
CA ASP A 301 -8.15 -25.55 -18.83
C ASP A 301 -9.63 -25.35 -19.18
N THR A 302 -10.10 -24.11 -19.12
CA THR A 302 -11.47 -23.71 -19.41
C THR A 302 -11.47 -22.50 -20.35
N HIS A 303 -12.19 -22.60 -21.45
CA HIS A 303 -12.32 -21.53 -22.40
C HIS A 303 -13.42 -20.54 -21.99
N ARG A 304 -13.26 -19.26 -22.36
CA ARG A 304 -14.25 -18.22 -22.06
C ARG A 304 -15.65 -18.56 -22.60
N ASP A 305 -15.73 -19.25 -23.73
CA ASP A 305 -17.01 -19.64 -24.34
C ASP A 305 -17.81 -20.60 -23.48
N GLU A 306 -17.17 -21.45 -22.67
CA GLU A 306 -17.85 -22.38 -21.75
C GLU A 306 -18.59 -21.65 -20.61
N TRP A 307 -18.25 -20.38 -20.34
CA TRP A 307 -18.91 -19.56 -19.33
C TRP A 307 -20.18 -18.89 -19.83
N LYS A 308 -20.40 -18.78 -21.16
CA LYS A 308 -21.53 -18.06 -21.76
C LYS A 308 -22.90 -18.62 -21.35
N ASP A 309 -22.98 -19.96 -21.14
CA ASP A 309 -24.23 -20.62 -20.72
C ASP A 309 -24.61 -20.27 -19.27
N PHE A 310 -23.67 -19.78 -18.46
CA PHE A 310 -23.85 -19.48 -17.03
C PHE A 310 -23.83 -17.98 -16.73
N TYR A 311 -23.03 -17.20 -17.46
CA TYR A 311 -22.79 -15.77 -17.24
C TYR A 311 -22.63 -15.06 -18.59
N SER A 312 -23.70 -15.05 -19.40
CA SER A 312 -23.70 -14.55 -20.78
C SER A 312 -23.24 -13.11 -20.93
N ASP A 313 -23.58 -12.25 -19.95
CA ASP A 313 -23.37 -10.80 -19.99
C ASP A 313 -22.18 -10.36 -19.13
N ALA A 314 -21.38 -11.30 -18.62
CA ALA A 314 -20.23 -10.98 -17.78
C ALA A 314 -19.11 -10.36 -18.60
N GLU A 315 -18.88 -9.06 -18.40
CA GLU A 315 -17.83 -8.28 -19.02
C GLU A 315 -17.14 -7.34 -18.04
N GLU A 316 -15.84 -7.10 -18.24
CA GLU A 316 -15.12 -6.10 -17.46
C GLU A 316 -15.61 -4.70 -17.81
N GLN A 317 -16.11 -3.96 -16.81
CA GLN A 317 -16.52 -2.58 -16.98
C GLN A 317 -15.29 -1.68 -17.12
N LEU A 318 -15.17 -1.01 -18.26
CA LEU A 318 -14.08 -0.08 -18.52
C LEU A 318 -14.45 1.35 -18.07
N PRO A 319 -13.48 2.16 -17.61
CA PRO A 319 -13.74 3.54 -17.24
C PRO A 319 -14.25 4.35 -18.45
N ILE A 320 -15.34 5.05 -18.28
CA ILE A 320 -15.92 5.92 -19.31
C ILE A 320 -14.93 7.08 -19.55
N HIS A 321 -14.58 7.33 -20.81
CA HIS A 321 -13.59 8.35 -21.18
C HIS A 321 -12.22 8.17 -20.55
N GLY A 322 -11.80 6.93 -20.25
CA GLY A 322 -10.46 6.60 -19.78
C GLY A 322 -9.38 7.00 -20.81
N PRO A 323 -8.14 7.25 -20.34
CA PRO A 323 -7.02 7.53 -21.23
C PRO A 323 -6.68 6.30 -22.09
N GLU A 324 -6.15 6.54 -23.29
CA GLU A 324 -5.58 5.48 -24.13
C GLU A 324 -4.46 4.75 -23.38
N PRO A 325 -4.41 3.39 -23.40
CA PRO A 325 -3.31 2.67 -22.76
C PRO A 325 -1.97 2.94 -23.46
N LEU A 326 -0.97 3.42 -22.71
CA LEU A 326 0.37 3.74 -23.21
C LEU A 326 1.46 3.14 -22.32
N GLY A 327 2.65 2.94 -22.89
CA GLY A 327 3.79 2.32 -22.23
C GLY A 327 3.80 0.80 -22.31
N LYS A 328 4.67 0.16 -21.53
CA LYS A 328 4.82 -1.30 -21.55
C LYS A 328 3.67 -1.98 -20.81
N PRO A 329 3.14 -3.10 -21.33
CA PRO A 329 2.07 -3.84 -20.66
C PRO A 329 2.55 -4.51 -19.38
N LEU A 330 1.61 -4.72 -18.46
CA LEU A 330 1.86 -5.42 -17.21
C LEU A 330 0.82 -6.53 -16.96
N ARG A 331 1.19 -7.45 -16.07
CA ARG A 331 0.32 -8.51 -15.55
C ARG A 331 0.13 -8.34 -14.05
N LEU A 332 -1.05 -8.76 -13.58
CA LEU A 332 -1.36 -8.82 -12.15
C LEU A 332 -1.34 -10.27 -11.68
N SER A 333 -0.82 -10.50 -10.49
CA SER A 333 -0.94 -11.76 -9.80
C SER A 333 -1.21 -11.55 -8.31
N VAL A 334 -1.95 -12.48 -7.70
CA VAL A 334 -2.39 -12.35 -6.30
C VAL A 334 -2.29 -13.68 -5.60
N TYR A 335 -1.72 -13.68 -4.40
CA TYR A 335 -1.81 -14.80 -3.47
C TYR A 335 -2.91 -14.54 -2.44
N ILE A 336 -3.74 -15.54 -2.18
CA ILE A 336 -4.80 -15.48 -1.16
C ILE A 336 -4.70 -16.65 -0.18
N ASP A 337 -5.08 -16.41 1.06
CA ASP A 337 -5.25 -17.42 2.11
C ASP A 337 -6.32 -16.99 3.11
N ALA A 338 -6.93 -17.97 3.79
CA ALA A 338 -7.79 -17.72 4.95
C ALA A 338 -7.47 -18.67 6.09
N ASN A 339 -7.04 -18.15 7.22
CA ASN A 339 -6.88 -18.92 8.45
C ASN A 339 -8.27 -19.24 9.04
N HIS A 340 -8.80 -20.42 8.70
CA HIS A 340 -10.14 -20.85 9.14
C HIS A 340 -10.27 -20.89 10.66
N ALA A 341 -11.29 -20.18 11.20
CA ALA A 341 -11.60 -20.12 12.62
C ALA A 341 -10.40 -19.82 13.54
N GLY A 342 -9.41 -19.08 13.01
CA GLY A 342 -8.11 -18.86 13.65
C GLY A 342 -8.17 -18.03 14.93
N ASN A 343 -9.15 -17.14 15.09
CA ASN A 343 -9.39 -16.44 16.36
C ASN A 343 -10.11 -17.40 17.34
N LEU A 344 -9.42 -17.82 18.38
CA LEU A 344 -9.90 -18.87 19.31
C LEU A 344 -11.14 -18.44 20.12
N LYS A 345 -11.31 -17.15 20.35
CA LYS A 345 -12.42 -16.60 21.14
C LYS A 345 -13.69 -16.38 20.30
N THR A 346 -13.54 -15.78 19.11
CA THR A 346 -14.68 -15.44 18.24
C THR A 346 -14.92 -16.46 17.13
N ARG A 347 -14.00 -17.38 16.91
CA ARG A 347 -13.98 -18.37 15.82
C ARG A 347 -14.07 -17.76 14.42
N ARG A 348 -13.76 -16.46 14.29
CA ARG A 348 -13.67 -15.78 13.00
C ARG A 348 -12.35 -16.10 12.31
N SER A 349 -12.41 -16.23 11.00
CA SER A 349 -11.25 -16.45 10.13
C SER A 349 -10.50 -15.15 9.89
N HIS A 350 -9.28 -15.24 9.37
CA HIS A 350 -8.44 -14.11 8.97
C HIS A 350 -8.11 -14.25 7.49
N THR A 351 -8.36 -13.21 6.72
CA THR A 351 -8.04 -13.14 5.28
C THR A 351 -6.69 -12.51 5.08
N GLY A 352 -5.86 -13.12 4.22
CA GLY A 352 -4.59 -12.60 3.74
C GLY A 352 -4.58 -12.49 2.22
N ILE A 353 -4.12 -11.35 1.69
CA ILE A 353 -4.01 -11.10 0.26
C ILE A 353 -2.70 -10.34 -0.01
N LEU A 354 -1.97 -10.73 -1.04
CA LEU A 354 -0.80 -10.02 -1.54
C LEU A 354 -0.89 -9.89 -3.05
N VAL A 355 -0.92 -8.65 -3.53
CA VAL A 355 -1.03 -8.32 -4.96
C VAL A 355 0.32 -7.90 -5.51
N TYR A 356 0.69 -8.51 -6.62
CA TYR A 356 1.86 -8.15 -7.42
C TYR A 356 1.44 -7.51 -8.74
N MET A 357 2.22 -6.52 -9.14
CA MET A 357 2.24 -5.96 -10.48
C MET A 357 3.55 -6.34 -11.13
N ASN A 358 3.52 -7.29 -12.08
CA ASN A 358 4.68 -8.06 -12.51
C ASN A 358 5.39 -8.73 -11.32
N ASN A 359 6.61 -8.27 -10.94
CA ASN A 359 7.33 -8.80 -9.77
C ASN A 359 7.30 -7.85 -8.55
N ALA A 360 6.61 -6.72 -8.64
CA ALA A 360 6.53 -5.73 -7.57
C ALA A 360 5.31 -5.95 -6.65
N PRO A 361 5.47 -6.12 -5.34
CA PRO A 361 4.34 -6.15 -4.42
C PRO A 361 3.78 -4.72 -4.24
N ILE A 362 2.52 -4.52 -4.61
CA ILE A 362 1.90 -3.18 -4.61
C ILE A 362 0.78 -3.01 -3.59
N LEU A 363 0.09 -4.10 -3.23
CA LEU A 363 -1.02 -4.05 -2.29
C LEU A 363 -1.01 -5.31 -1.41
N TRP A 364 -1.32 -5.12 -0.14
CA TRP A 364 -1.40 -6.18 0.86
C TRP A 364 -2.58 -5.97 1.79
N TYR A 365 -3.13 -7.08 2.26
CA TYR A 365 -4.31 -7.08 3.10
C TYR A 365 -4.22 -8.20 4.13
N SER A 366 -4.51 -7.87 5.39
CA SER A 366 -4.60 -8.85 6.48
C SER A 366 -5.67 -8.37 7.44
N LYS A 367 -6.83 -9.03 7.45
CA LYS A 367 -7.97 -8.61 8.26
C LYS A 367 -8.83 -9.79 8.69
N ARG A 368 -9.33 -9.73 9.92
CA ARG A 368 -10.32 -10.68 10.43
C ARG A 368 -11.63 -10.55 9.66
N GLN A 369 -12.21 -11.68 9.24
CA GLN A 369 -13.52 -11.74 8.59
C GLN A 369 -14.63 -11.31 9.55
N ASN A 370 -15.70 -10.72 9.00
CA ASN A 370 -16.85 -10.29 9.81
C ASN A 370 -17.81 -11.44 10.15
N THR A 371 -17.77 -12.53 9.39
CA THR A 371 -18.60 -13.73 9.56
C THR A 371 -17.80 -14.88 10.17
N VAL A 372 -18.51 -15.88 10.67
CA VAL A 372 -17.95 -17.17 11.09
C VAL A 372 -18.38 -18.20 10.07
N GLU A 373 -17.40 -18.86 9.46
CA GLU A 373 -17.64 -19.90 8.46
C GLU A 373 -17.55 -21.30 9.09
N SER A 374 -18.39 -22.21 8.62
CA SER A 374 -18.46 -23.59 9.11
C SER A 374 -17.37 -24.50 8.53
N SER A 375 -16.59 -24.02 7.58
CA SER A 375 -15.54 -24.80 6.89
C SER A 375 -14.41 -23.94 6.34
N SER A 376 -13.25 -24.54 6.13
CA SER A 376 -12.12 -23.91 5.43
C SER A 376 -12.51 -23.44 4.03
N PHE A 377 -13.29 -24.23 3.28
CA PHE A 377 -13.82 -23.82 1.97
C PHE A 377 -14.55 -22.46 2.04
N GLY A 378 -15.46 -22.26 3.00
CA GLY A 378 -16.23 -21.02 3.11
C GLY A 378 -15.34 -19.82 3.43
N SER A 379 -14.39 -19.96 4.36
CA SER A 379 -13.46 -18.88 4.71
C SER A 379 -12.52 -18.53 3.55
N GLU A 380 -12.02 -19.51 2.82
CA GLU A 380 -11.21 -19.30 1.62
C GLU A 380 -12.00 -18.64 0.49
N TYR A 381 -13.27 -19.04 0.32
CA TYR A 381 -14.13 -18.44 -0.70
C TYR A 381 -14.45 -16.98 -0.39
N ILE A 382 -14.60 -16.61 0.88
CA ILE A 382 -14.72 -15.19 1.29
C ILE A 382 -13.44 -14.42 0.98
N ALA A 383 -12.26 -15.02 1.24
CA ALA A 383 -10.98 -14.39 0.88
C ALA A 383 -10.87 -14.16 -0.63
N LEU A 384 -11.28 -15.13 -1.44
CA LEU A 384 -11.29 -15.04 -2.90
C LEU A 384 -12.27 -13.95 -3.38
N ARG A 385 -13.47 -13.82 -2.79
CA ARG A 385 -14.41 -12.75 -3.10
C ARG A 385 -13.83 -11.37 -2.80
N ILE A 386 -13.22 -11.20 -1.61
CA ILE A 386 -12.57 -9.92 -1.24
C ILE A 386 -11.42 -9.61 -2.21
N CYS A 387 -10.65 -10.62 -2.60
CA CYS A 387 -9.60 -10.49 -3.61
C CYS A 387 -10.17 -10.03 -4.95
N THR A 388 -11.27 -10.62 -5.41
CA THR A 388 -11.93 -10.25 -6.67
C THR A 388 -12.31 -8.76 -6.68
N GLU A 389 -12.93 -8.26 -5.61
CA GLU A 389 -13.30 -6.85 -5.48
C GLU A 389 -12.07 -5.91 -5.47
N ILE A 390 -10.99 -6.31 -4.81
CA ILE A 390 -9.71 -5.56 -4.81
C ILE A 390 -9.11 -5.53 -6.22
N VAL A 391 -9.11 -6.66 -6.92
CA VAL A 391 -8.55 -6.77 -8.28
C VAL A 391 -9.33 -5.92 -9.26
N GLU A 392 -10.66 -5.92 -9.20
CA GLU A 392 -11.49 -5.07 -10.06
C GLU A 392 -11.21 -3.58 -9.85
N ALA A 393 -11.18 -3.15 -8.58
CA ALA A 393 -10.87 -1.77 -8.23
C ALA A 393 -9.47 -1.37 -8.71
N LEU A 394 -8.48 -2.28 -8.57
CA LEU A 394 -7.12 -2.05 -9.03
C LEU A 394 -7.02 -1.99 -10.55
N ARG A 395 -7.67 -2.91 -11.28
CA ARG A 395 -7.70 -2.90 -12.75
C ARG A 395 -8.33 -1.61 -13.27
N ASN A 396 -9.46 -1.18 -12.69
CA ASN A 396 -10.07 0.11 -13.03
C ASN A 396 -9.12 1.29 -12.77
N LYS A 397 -8.43 1.30 -11.63
CA LYS A 397 -7.41 2.33 -11.30
C LYS A 397 -6.28 2.36 -12.33
N LEU A 398 -5.71 1.23 -12.70
CA LEU A 398 -4.66 1.14 -13.71
C LEU A 398 -5.13 1.63 -15.08
N ARG A 399 -6.35 1.30 -15.48
CA ARG A 399 -6.95 1.82 -16.73
C ARG A 399 -7.14 3.33 -16.69
N CYS A 400 -7.56 3.88 -15.54
CA CYS A 400 -7.64 5.34 -15.34
C CYS A 400 -6.26 6.02 -15.39
N PHE A 401 -5.18 5.29 -15.12
CA PHE A 401 -3.79 5.77 -15.26
C PHE A 401 -3.25 5.58 -16.68
N GLY A 402 -4.03 4.99 -17.58
CA GLY A 402 -3.60 4.70 -18.95
C GLY A 402 -2.58 3.57 -19.06
N VAL A 403 -2.60 2.62 -18.12
CA VAL A 403 -1.66 1.49 -18.09
C VAL A 403 -2.21 0.32 -18.89
N PRO A 404 -1.49 -0.25 -19.86
CA PRO A 404 -1.88 -1.46 -20.55
C PRO A 404 -1.85 -2.68 -19.61
N ILE A 405 -2.97 -3.40 -19.47
CA ILE A 405 -3.07 -4.61 -18.65
C ILE A 405 -3.18 -5.82 -19.59
N GLU A 406 -2.29 -6.79 -19.42
CA GLU A 406 -2.25 -8.00 -20.22
C GLU A 406 -2.97 -9.15 -19.52
N GLY A 407 -4.07 -9.60 -20.11
CA GLY A 407 -4.84 -10.75 -19.65
C GLY A 407 -5.59 -10.56 -18.33
N PRO A 408 -6.15 -11.64 -17.78
CA PRO A 408 -6.75 -11.69 -16.46
C PRO A 408 -5.69 -11.56 -15.36
N CYS A 409 -6.13 -11.21 -14.15
CA CYS A 409 -5.28 -11.32 -12.96
C CYS A 409 -5.19 -12.77 -12.50
N ASP A 410 -3.98 -13.33 -12.39
CA ASP A 410 -3.76 -14.67 -11.87
C ASP A 410 -3.93 -14.70 -10.33
N VAL A 411 -4.90 -15.45 -9.82
CA VAL A 411 -5.18 -15.58 -8.38
C VAL A 411 -4.78 -16.98 -7.90
N PHE A 412 -3.84 -17.05 -6.96
CA PHE A 412 -3.28 -18.29 -6.44
C PHE A 412 -3.91 -18.65 -5.09
N CYS A 413 -4.54 -19.83 -5.03
CA CYS A 413 -5.19 -20.38 -3.84
C CYS A 413 -4.70 -21.81 -3.61
N ASP A 414 -4.51 -22.22 -2.35
CA ASP A 414 -4.06 -23.56 -2.02
C ASP A 414 -5.21 -24.54 -1.73
N ASN A 415 -6.46 -24.07 -1.76
CA ASN A 415 -7.66 -24.90 -1.59
C ASN A 415 -8.21 -25.38 -2.95
N ARG A 416 -7.95 -26.65 -3.31
CA ARG A 416 -8.39 -27.24 -4.57
C ARG A 416 -9.91 -27.14 -4.80
N SER A 417 -10.72 -27.31 -3.74
CA SER A 417 -12.17 -27.19 -3.86
C SER A 417 -12.61 -25.78 -4.22
N VAL A 418 -11.94 -24.76 -3.67
CA VAL A 418 -12.19 -23.34 -4.01
C VAL A 418 -11.83 -23.09 -5.47
N VAL A 419 -10.64 -23.54 -5.92
CA VAL A 419 -10.19 -23.41 -7.31
C VAL A 419 -11.17 -24.08 -8.27
N THR A 420 -11.56 -25.34 -8.03
CA THR A 420 -12.51 -26.06 -8.91
C THR A 420 -13.86 -25.34 -8.97
N ASN A 421 -14.41 -24.92 -7.81
CA ASN A 421 -15.72 -24.27 -7.76
C ASN A 421 -15.72 -22.88 -8.38
N SER A 422 -14.59 -22.17 -8.45
CA SER A 422 -14.47 -20.85 -9.05
C SER A 422 -14.13 -20.88 -10.54
N SER A 423 -13.41 -21.91 -11.03
CA SER A 423 -12.84 -21.91 -12.38
C SER A 423 -13.46 -22.96 -13.32
N VAL A 424 -14.28 -23.90 -12.83
CA VAL A 424 -14.99 -24.89 -13.67
C VAL A 424 -16.45 -24.48 -13.83
N PRO A 425 -16.92 -24.15 -15.07
CA PRO A 425 -18.28 -23.66 -15.32
C PRO A 425 -19.39 -24.60 -14.82
N THR A 426 -19.21 -25.91 -14.99
CA THR A 426 -20.18 -26.92 -14.60
C THR A 426 -20.17 -27.31 -13.13
N SER A 427 -19.27 -26.72 -12.31
CA SER A 427 -19.20 -27.02 -10.88
C SER A 427 -20.46 -26.57 -10.15
N VAL A 428 -20.88 -27.35 -9.13
CA VAL A 428 -22.11 -27.10 -8.37
C VAL A 428 -21.75 -26.75 -6.92
N LEU A 429 -22.32 -25.66 -6.43
CA LEU A 429 -22.15 -25.22 -5.04
C LEU A 429 -23.03 -26.05 -4.08
N ASN A 430 -22.41 -26.87 -3.23
CA ASN A 430 -23.12 -27.64 -2.20
C ASN A 430 -23.51 -26.78 -0.96
N LYS A 431 -22.84 -25.64 -0.74
CA LYS A 431 -23.02 -24.79 0.45
C LYS A 431 -23.81 -23.53 0.09
N ARG A 432 -25.13 -23.60 0.21
CA ARG A 432 -26.05 -22.51 -0.19
C ARG A 432 -25.76 -21.14 0.43
N HIS A 433 -25.22 -21.10 1.66
CA HIS A 433 -24.91 -19.83 2.33
C HIS A 433 -23.75 -19.06 1.69
N ASN A 434 -22.93 -19.71 0.85
CA ASN A 434 -21.84 -19.08 0.12
C ASN A 434 -22.25 -18.64 -1.30
N ALA A 435 -23.53 -18.71 -1.66
CA ALA A 435 -24.00 -18.49 -3.03
C ALA A 435 -23.59 -17.11 -3.58
N ILE A 436 -23.71 -16.04 -2.81
CA ILE A 436 -23.33 -14.69 -3.24
C ILE A 436 -21.84 -14.62 -3.56
N CYS A 437 -20.97 -15.13 -2.67
CA CYS A 437 -19.54 -15.17 -2.92
C CYS A 437 -19.21 -16.04 -4.14
N TYR A 438 -19.87 -17.18 -4.28
CA TYR A 438 -19.69 -18.10 -5.37
C TYR A 438 -20.00 -17.47 -6.73
N HIS A 439 -21.17 -16.85 -6.88
CA HIS A 439 -21.55 -16.22 -8.14
C HIS A 439 -20.69 -15.00 -8.46
N ARG A 440 -20.36 -14.18 -7.46
CA ARG A 440 -19.52 -12.99 -7.64
C ARG A 440 -18.14 -13.30 -8.20
N VAL A 441 -17.48 -14.36 -7.68
CA VAL A 441 -16.17 -14.79 -8.16
C VAL A 441 -16.25 -15.36 -9.57
N ARG A 442 -17.25 -16.18 -9.85
CA ARG A 442 -17.45 -16.83 -11.14
C ARG A 442 -17.79 -15.84 -12.26
N GLU A 443 -18.58 -14.82 -11.92
CA GLU A 443 -18.86 -13.71 -12.84
C GLU A 443 -17.58 -12.99 -13.25
N ALA A 444 -16.67 -12.69 -12.31
CA ALA A 444 -15.38 -12.07 -12.60
C ALA A 444 -14.44 -13.02 -13.37
N GLN A 445 -14.51 -14.33 -13.14
CA GLN A 445 -13.80 -15.35 -13.94
C GLN A 445 -14.34 -15.37 -15.37
N ALA A 446 -15.66 -15.40 -15.57
CA ALA A 446 -16.31 -15.38 -16.87
C ALA A 446 -16.01 -14.09 -17.65
N ALA A 447 -15.98 -12.95 -16.96
CA ALA A 447 -15.60 -11.66 -17.52
C ALA A 447 -14.11 -11.55 -17.91
N GLY A 448 -13.27 -12.53 -17.54
CA GLY A 448 -11.82 -12.49 -17.79
C GLY A 448 -11.08 -11.46 -16.93
N ILE A 449 -11.64 -11.06 -15.80
CA ILE A 449 -11.01 -10.15 -14.82
C ILE A 449 -9.97 -10.88 -14.00
N ILE A 450 -10.31 -12.10 -13.54
CA ILE A 450 -9.43 -12.99 -12.78
C ILE A 450 -9.30 -14.34 -13.45
N ARG A 451 -8.25 -15.07 -13.09
CA ARG A 451 -8.06 -16.48 -13.43
C ARG A 451 -7.54 -17.19 -12.17
N VAL A 452 -8.33 -18.12 -11.62
CA VAL A 452 -7.99 -18.78 -10.37
C VAL A 452 -7.20 -20.06 -10.61
N GLY A 453 -6.03 -20.19 -9.97
CA GLY A 453 -5.13 -21.33 -10.08
C GLY A 453 -4.79 -21.92 -8.71
N TRP A 454 -4.47 -23.22 -8.70
CA TRP A 454 -4.04 -23.91 -7.48
C TRP A 454 -2.53 -23.83 -7.30
N THR A 455 -2.09 -23.52 -6.09
CA THR A 455 -0.70 -23.61 -5.64
C THR A 455 -0.59 -24.51 -4.40
N GLU A 456 0.58 -25.13 -4.18
CA GLU A 456 0.80 -25.85 -2.91
C GLU A 456 0.89 -24.87 -1.73
N GLY A 457 0.31 -25.23 -0.57
CA GLY A 457 0.31 -24.41 0.63
C GLY A 457 1.71 -23.97 1.08
N LYS A 458 2.76 -24.82 0.91
CA LYS A 458 4.15 -24.43 1.22
C LYS A 458 4.69 -23.27 0.34
N ASN A 459 4.05 -23.00 -0.79
CA ASN A 459 4.39 -21.93 -1.73
C ASN A 459 3.43 -20.74 -1.64
N ASN A 460 2.36 -20.85 -0.82
CA ASN A 460 1.39 -19.79 -0.68
C ASN A 460 1.89 -18.71 0.28
N ILE A 461 2.47 -17.66 -0.30
CA ILE A 461 3.02 -16.53 0.46
C ILE A 461 1.98 -15.77 1.29
N ALA A 462 0.67 -15.89 0.96
CA ALA A 462 -0.41 -15.28 1.72
C ALA A 462 -0.56 -15.86 3.13
N ASP A 463 0.01 -17.04 3.42
CA ASP A 463 0.14 -17.60 4.77
C ASP A 463 0.80 -16.62 5.75
N LEU A 464 1.73 -15.78 5.26
CA LEU A 464 2.37 -14.74 6.06
C LEU A 464 1.35 -13.72 6.61
N PHE A 465 0.25 -13.52 5.91
CA PHE A 465 -0.78 -12.50 6.22
C PHE A 465 -1.99 -13.06 6.97
N THR A 466 -1.97 -14.36 7.30
CA THR A 466 -3.06 -15.02 8.03
C THR A 466 -2.58 -15.78 9.27
N LYS A 467 -1.34 -16.29 9.27
CA LYS A 467 -0.85 -17.26 10.25
C LYS A 467 0.30 -16.69 11.08
N THR A 468 0.03 -16.25 12.31
CA THR A 468 1.08 -15.90 13.29
C THR A 468 1.88 -17.12 13.77
N THR A 469 1.37 -18.33 13.50
CA THR A 469 1.93 -19.61 13.94
C THR A 469 2.92 -20.26 13.01
N LEU A 470 3.24 -19.62 11.88
CA LEU A 470 4.24 -20.12 10.93
C LEU A 470 5.55 -20.51 11.63
N SER A 471 6.19 -21.57 11.19
CA SER A 471 7.54 -21.91 11.63
C SER A 471 8.52 -20.79 11.27
N ASN A 472 9.61 -20.65 12.01
CA ASN A 472 10.63 -19.64 11.72
C ASN A 472 11.23 -19.82 10.30
N GLY A 473 11.35 -21.06 9.83
CA GLY A 473 11.84 -21.37 8.48
C GLY A 473 10.89 -20.88 7.39
N ALA A 474 9.59 -21.23 7.49
CA ALA A 474 8.57 -20.82 6.52
C ALA A 474 8.42 -19.29 6.50
N LYS A 475 8.31 -18.66 7.70
CA LYS A 475 8.22 -17.19 7.78
C LYS A 475 9.43 -16.49 7.15
N ARG A 476 10.63 -16.98 7.42
CA ARG A 476 11.86 -16.44 6.82
C ARG A 476 11.89 -16.59 5.30
N MET A 477 11.47 -17.74 4.78
CA MET A 477 11.40 -18.00 3.34
C MET A 477 10.46 -17.01 2.65
N PHE A 478 9.24 -16.82 3.17
CA PHE A 478 8.27 -15.87 2.61
C PHE A 478 8.76 -14.42 2.68
N ILE A 479 9.33 -14.01 3.82
CA ILE A 479 9.91 -12.67 3.96
C ILE A 479 11.04 -12.45 2.94
N GLN A 480 11.90 -13.46 2.71
CA GLN A 480 12.96 -13.36 1.71
C GLN A 480 12.44 -13.28 0.27
N SER A 481 11.31 -13.92 -0.03
CA SER A 481 10.71 -13.83 -1.37
C SER A 481 10.00 -12.51 -1.66
N ILE A 482 9.58 -11.78 -0.62
CA ILE A 482 8.96 -10.45 -0.76
C ILE A 482 10.02 -9.35 -0.83
N PHE A 483 11.00 -9.39 0.08
CA PHE A 483 12.05 -8.39 0.14
C PHE A 483 13.26 -8.89 -0.67
N ASP A 484 13.58 -8.22 -1.75
CA ASP A 484 14.80 -8.48 -2.48
C ASP A 484 16.00 -7.99 -1.64
N ASN A 485 16.50 -8.89 -0.80
CA ASN A 485 17.64 -8.59 0.08
C ASN A 485 18.99 -8.52 -0.66
N LYS A 486 19.01 -8.77 -1.98
CA LYS A 486 20.19 -8.77 -2.81
C LYS A 486 20.31 -7.51 -3.69
N ALA A 487 19.22 -6.73 -3.76
CA ALA A 487 19.27 -5.45 -4.44
C ALA A 487 20.18 -4.46 -3.70
N THR A 488 21.13 -3.86 -4.41
CA THR A 488 22.14 -2.96 -3.85
C THR A 488 21.79 -1.51 -4.14
N PRO A 489 21.71 -0.62 -3.13
CA PRO A 489 21.53 0.81 -3.35
C PRO A 489 22.62 1.39 -4.26
N LEU A 490 22.19 2.23 -5.18
CA LEU A 490 23.11 2.98 -6.06
C LEU A 490 23.45 4.33 -5.42
N PRO A 491 24.64 4.88 -5.70
CA PRO A 491 24.96 6.26 -5.35
C PRO A 491 23.92 7.20 -5.98
N ARG A 492 23.53 8.24 -5.27
CA ARG A 492 22.70 9.33 -5.82
C ARG A 492 23.48 10.09 -6.86
N VAL A 493 22.85 10.40 -7.98
CA VAL A 493 23.41 11.19 -9.08
C VAL A 493 23.12 12.67 -8.88
#